data_5f4b2225714d8470ac3b7dd168d472ab
#
_entry.id   5f4b2225714d8470ac3b7dd168d472ab
#
_cell.length_a   1.000
_cell.length_b   1.000
_cell.length_c   1.000
_cell.angle_alpha   90.00
_cell.angle_beta   90.00
_cell.angle_gamma   90.00
#
_symmetry.space_group_name_H-M   'P 1'
#
loop_
_entity.id
_entity.type
_entity.pdbx_description
1 polymer ?
#
loop_
_entity_poly.entity_id
_entity_poly.type
_entity_poly.pdbx_seq_one_letter_code
_entity_poly.pdbx_strand_id
1 'polypeptide(L)'
;MINLGGREVNARAYVSKFNFSGTDQEKKCGVLSGGERNRLHLALALKEDANVLLLDEPTNDIDVNTLRALEEGLENFAGCAVVVSHDRWFLDRIATHILAFEGDSKVVYFEGSYSEYEESKRKRLGDVTPKRIRYKKLIG
;
A
#
# COMPACT_ATOMS: atom_id res chain seq x y z
N MET A 1 12.07 -22.76 -5.28
CA MET A 1 11.28 -22.09 -6.34
C MET A 1 9.92 -21.74 -5.80
N ILE A 2 9.42 -20.57 -6.11
CA ILE A 2 8.07 -20.13 -5.79
C ILE A 2 7.36 -19.73 -7.07
N ASN A 3 6.04 -19.89 -7.09
CA ASN A 3 5.23 -19.51 -8.24
C ASN A 3 4.66 -18.09 -8.02
N LEU A 4 4.89 -17.20 -8.96
CA LEU A 4 4.38 -15.84 -9.00
C LEU A 4 3.57 -15.65 -10.29
N GLY A 5 2.25 -15.75 -10.19
CA GLY A 5 1.39 -15.51 -11.34
C GLY A 5 1.71 -16.37 -12.57
N GLY A 6 2.05 -17.65 -12.34
CA GLY A 6 2.42 -18.57 -13.40
C GLY A 6 3.91 -18.59 -13.78
N ARG A 7 4.74 -17.79 -13.13
CA ARG A 7 6.20 -17.83 -13.30
C ARG A 7 6.87 -18.45 -12.09
N GLU A 8 7.78 -19.38 -12.34
CA GLU A 8 8.66 -19.87 -11.30
C GLU A 8 9.80 -18.89 -11.05
N VAL A 9 9.93 -18.45 -9.80
CA VAL A 9 10.96 -17.49 -9.36
C VAL A 9 11.77 -18.12 -8.22
N ASN A 10 13.07 -17.86 -8.21
CA ASN A 10 13.93 -18.27 -7.11
C ASN A 10 13.49 -17.58 -5.82
N ALA A 11 13.23 -18.36 -4.76
CA ALA A 11 12.72 -17.84 -3.49
C ALA A 11 13.66 -16.82 -2.85
N ARG A 12 14.99 -17.07 -2.90
CA ARG A 12 15.98 -16.16 -2.35
C ARG A 12 16.03 -14.85 -3.11
N ALA A 13 15.93 -14.89 -4.43
CA ALA A 13 15.87 -13.69 -5.27
C ALA A 13 14.59 -12.89 -5.00
N TYR A 14 13.47 -13.57 -4.79
CA TYR A 14 12.21 -12.91 -4.47
C TYR A 14 12.25 -12.18 -3.13
N VAL A 15 12.67 -12.85 -2.04
CA VAL A 15 12.71 -12.20 -0.73
C VAL A 15 13.79 -11.12 -0.64
N SER A 16 14.83 -11.16 -1.47
CA SER A 16 15.84 -10.11 -1.50
C SER A 16 15.27 -8.74 -1.91
N LYS A 17 14.21 -8.73 -2.70
CA LYS A 17 13.50 -7.51 -3.10
C LYS A 17 12.84 -6.81 -1.90
N PHE A 18 12.51 -7.57 -0.85
CA PHE A 18 11.95 -7.06 0.40
C PHE A 18 13.00 -6.79 1.47
N ASN A 19 14.22 -6.51 1.03
CA ASN A 19 15.35 -6.14 1.88
C ASN A 19 15.82 -7.28 2.82
N PHE A 20 15.71 -8.53 2.35
CA PHE A 20 16.31 -9.69 2.98
C PHE A 20 17.50 -10.15 2.15
N SER A 21 18.71 -9.92 2.62
CA SER A 21 19.94 -10.28 1.93
C SER A 21 20.79 -11.24 2.75
N GLY A 22 21.54 -12.09 2.09
CA GLY A 22 22.56 -12.93 2.68
C GLY A 22 22.06 -13.74 3.88
N THR A 23 22.66 -13.52 5.03
CA THR A 23 22.36 -14.22 6.29
C THR A 23 20.97 -13.96 6.85
N ASP A 24 20.33 -12.85 6.47
CA ASP A 24 18.97 -12.53 6.92
C ASP A 24 17.96 -13.56 6.43
N GLN A 25 18.20 -14.17 5.28
CA GLN A 25 17.33 -15.20 4.71
C GLN A 25 17.39 -16.53 5.46
N GLU A 26 18.38 -16.72 6.30
CA GLU A 26 18.59 -17.95 7.08
C GLU A 26 18.02 -17.83 8.50
N LYS A 27 17.57 -16.64 8.89
CA LYS A 27 16.95 -16.41 10.19
C LYS A 27 15.62 -17.14 10.31
N LYS A 28 15.37 -17.69 11.49
CA LYS A 28 14.04 -18.21 11.83
C LYS A 28 13.07 -17.05 12.00
N CYS A 29 11.82 -17.26 11.56
CA CYS A 29 10.78 -16.20 11.66
C CYS A 29 10.59 -15.66 13.09
N GLY A 30 10.80 -16.49 14.12
CA GLY A 30 10.68 -16.10 15.51
C GLY A 30 11.68 -15.06 16.00
N VAL A 31 12.83 -14.90 15.30
CA VAL A 31 13.88 -13.93 15.66
C VAL A 31 13.85 -12.67 14.81
N LEU A 32 12.91 -12.54 13.88
CA LEU A 32 12.77 -11.36 13.05
C LEU A 32 12.26 -10.16 13.88
N SER A 33 12.78 -8.97 13.58
CA SER A 33 12.24 -7.72 14.12
C SER A 33 10.81 -7.47 13.60
N GLY A 34 10.09 -6.52 14.22
CA GLY A 34 8.75 -6.13 13.75
C GLY A 34 8.75 -5.67 12.29
N GLY A 35 9.73 -4.85 11.91
CA GLY A 35 9.87 -4.38 10.52
C GLY A 35 10.21 -5.51 9.56
N GLU A 36 11.09 -6.43 9.94
CA GLU A 36 11.42 -7.61 9.14
C GLU A 36 10.21 -8.51 8.96
N ARG A 37 9.42 -8.75 10.00
CA ARG A 37 8.17 -9.51 9.92
C ARG A 37 7.17 -8.88 8.96
N ASN A 38 6.99 -7.56 9.03
CA ASN A 38 6.10 -6.85 8.13
C ASN A 38 6.51 -7.00 6.67
N ARG A 39 7.80 -6.90 6.38
CA ARG A 39 8.32 -7.12 5.02
C ARG A 39 8.07 -8.55 4.55
N LEU A 40 8.28 -9.53 5.42
CA LEU A 40 8.02 -10.93 5.09
C LEU A 40 6.53 -11.19 4.84
N HIS A 41 5.65 -10.68 5.69
CA HIS A 41 4.21 -10.79 5.50
C HIS A 41 3.75 -10.17 4.18
N LEU A 42 4.31 -9.01 3.84
CA LEU A 42 4.02 -8.34 2.57
C LEU A 42 4.47 -9.19 1.38
N ALA A 43 5.68 -9.74 1.45
CA ALA A 43 6.20 -10.64 0.42
C ALA A 43 5.32 -11.88 0.24
N LEU A 44 4.86 -12.47 1.33
CA LEU A 44 3.97 -13.62 1.30
C LEU A 44 2.59 -13.29 0.71
N ALA A 45 2.01 -12.17 1.11
CA ALA A 45 0.70 -11.73 0.61
C ALA A 45 0.73 -11.49 -0.90
N LEU A 46 1.78 -10.85 -1.41
CA LEU A 46 1.93 -10.56 -2.83
C LEU A 46 2.19 -11.83 -3.67
N LYS A 47 2.73 -12.88 -3.05
CA LYS A 47 3.01 -14.15 -3.73
C LYS A 47 1.80 -15.07 -3.78
N GLU A 48 0.82 -14.89 -2.91
CA GLU A 48 -0.35 -15.75 -2.85
C GLU A 48 -1.19 -15.66 -4.14
N ASP A 49 -1.70 -16.80 -4.58
CA ASP A 49 -2.56 -16.91 -5.75
C ASP A 49 -4.01 -16.58 -5.36
N ALA A 50 -4.21 -15.35 -4.92
CA ALA A 50 -5.51 -14.82 -4.56
C ALA A 50 -6.05 -13.92 -5.66
N ASN A 51 -7.37 -13.81 -5.76
CA ASN A 51 -8.01 -12.89 -6.71
C ASN A 51 -8.34 -11.53 -6.09
N VAL A 52 -8.30 -11.40 -4.77
CA VAL A 52 -8.46 -10.13 -4.04
C VAL A 52 -7.36 -10.01 -2.99
N LEU A 53 -6.69 -8.87 -2.99
CA LEU A 53 -5.65 -8.51 -2.04
C LEU A 53 -6.09 -7.29 -1.24
N LEU A 54 -6.06 -7.41 0.09
CA LEU A 54 -6.39 -6.30 1.00
C LEU A 54 -5.11 -5.89 1.74
N LEU A 55 -4.72 -4.63 1.60
CA LEU A 55 -3.54 -4.07 2.27
C LEU A 55 -3.95 -2.84 3.08
N ASP A 56 -3.65 -2.85 4.36
CA ASP A 56 -3.91 -1.74 5.26
C ASP A 56 -2.61 -1.05 5.64
N GLU A 57 -2.45 0.21 5.23
CA GLU A 57 -1.26 1.02 5.45
C GLU A 57 0.07 0.30 5.13
N PRO A 58 0.21 -0.27 3.93
CA PRO A 58 1.37 -1.11 3.62
C PRO A 58 2.68 -0.35 3.51
N THR A 59 2.65 0.97 3.41
CA THR A 59 3.87 1.80 3.27
C THR A 59 4.39 2.35 4.58
N ASN A 60 3.72 2.08 5.71
CA ASN A 60 4.19 2.53 7.02
C ASN A 60 5.53 1.87 7.37
N ASP A 61 6.52 2.69 7.70
CA ASP A 61 7.85 2.27 8.18
C ASP A 61 8.58 1.29 7.26
N ILE A 62 8.35 1.36 5.95
CA ILE A 62 9.08 0.54 4.98
C ILE A 62 10.21 1.34 4.31
N ASP A 63 11.28 0.62 3.96
CA ASP A 63 12.40 1.16 3.20
C ASP A 63 12.07 1.30 1.70
N VAL A 64 12.92 2.03 0.97
CA VAL A 64 12.72 2.30 -0.47
C VAL A 64 12.70 1.02 -1.30
N ASN A 65 13.53 0.05 -0.98
CA ASN A 65 13.59 -1.22 -1.73
C ASN A 65 12.30 -2.02 -1.58
N THR A 66 11.77 -2.10 -0.36
CA THR A 66 10.49 -2.75 -0.08
C THR A 66 9.33 -2.02 -0.74
N LEU A 67 9.35 -0.69 -0.74
CA LEU A 67 8.35 0.12 -1.43
C LEU A 67 8.31 -0.19 -2.93
N ARG A 68 9.48 -0.25 -3.57
CA ARG A 68 9.57 -0.60 -4.99
C ARG A 68 9.07 -2.01 -5.27
N ALA A 69 9.40 -2.97 -4.41
CA ALA A 69 8.93 -4.34 -4.53
C ALA A 69 7.41 -4.42 -4.37
N LEU A 70 6.83 -3.65 -3.47
CA LEU A 70 5.37 -3.53 -3.28
C LEU A 70 4.69 -2.97 -4.53
N GLU A 71 5.20 -1.86 -5.06
CA GLU A 71 4.65 -1.24 -6.26
C GLU A 71 4.70 -2.20 -7.46
N GLU A 72 5.83 -2.86 -7.67
CA GLU A 72 5.99 -3.87 -8.73
C GLU A 72 5.04 -5.05 -8.53
N GLY A 73 4.90 -5.53 -7.29
CA GLY A 73 4.00 -6.63 -6.97
C GLY A 73 2.54 -6.27 -7.23
N LEU A 74 2.13 -5.05 -6.94
CA LEU A 74 0.76 -4.57 -7.20
C LEU A 74 0.50 -4.38 -8.70
N GLU A 75 1.46 -3.88 -9.45
CA GLU A 75 1.34 -3.76 -10.92
C GLU A 75 1.17 -5.11 -11.59
N ASN A 76 1.87 -6.13 -11.10
CA ASN A 76 1.82 -7.48 -11.67
C ASN A 76 0.76 -8.37 -11.05
N PHE A 77 0.02 -7.88 -10.07
CA PHE A 77 -1.06 -8.66 -9.44
C PHE A 77 -2.23 -8.82 -10.40
N ALA A 78 -2.59 -10.07 -10.68
CA ALA A 78 -3.61 -10.41 -11.67
C ALA A 78 -5.05 -10.18 -11.20
N GLY A 79 -5.26 -9.95 -9.90
CA GLY A 79 -6.58 -9.76 -9.32
C GLY A 79 -6.87 -8.30 -9.00
N CYS A 80 -7.77 -8.09 -8.06
CA CYS A 80 -8.14 -6.78 -7.55
C CYS A 80 -7.41 -6.51 -6.23
N ALA A 81 -6.74 -5.38 -6.12
CA ALA A 81 -6.12 -4.94 -4.88
C ALA A 81 -6.87 -3.75 -4.29
N VAL A 82 -7.20 -3.85 -3.01
CA VAL A 82 -7.78 -2.76 -2.21
C VAL A 82 -6.74 -2.32 -1.19
N VAL A 83 -6.31 -1.08 -1.29
CA VAL A 83 -5.25 -0.52 -0.45
C VAL A 83 -5.81 0.63 0.36
N VAL A 84 -5.65 0.55 1.68
CA VAL A 84 -5.93 1.66 2.59
C VAL A 84 -4.61 2.36 2.88
N SER A 85 -4.49 3.63 2.52
CA SER A 85 -3.27 4.39 2.74
C SER A 85 -3.55 5.88 2.87
N HIS A 86 -2.73 6.58 3.66
CA HIS A 86 -2.65 8.04 3.74
C HIS A 86 -1.44 8.60 2.96
N ASP A 87 -0.65 7.72 2.35
CA ASP A 87 0.49 8.12 1.53
C ASP A 87 0.03 8.51 0.12
N ARG A 88 -0.05 9.81 -0.11
CA ARG A 88 -0.55 10.39 -1.36
C ARG A 88 0.33 10.05 -2.56
N TRP A 89 1.63 10.03 -2.37
CA TRP A 89 2.59 9.70 -3.42
C TRP A 89 2.46 8.25 -3.87
N PHE A 90 2.32 7.36 -2.91
CA PHE A 90 2.08 5.95 -3.18
C PHE A 90 0.77 5.73 -3.92
N LEU A 91 -0.32 6.30 -3.41
CA LEU A 91 -1.64 6.20 -4.05
C LEU A 91 -1.65 6.74 -5.47
N ASP A 92 -0.95 7.87 -5.70
CA ASP A 92 -0.90 8.46 -7.03
C ASP A 92 -0.20 7.57 -8.06
N ARG A 93 0.82 6.82 -7.62
CA ARG A 93 1.55 5.91 -8.49
C ARG A 93 0.82 4.62 -8.80
N ILE A 94 0.02 4.11 -7.86
CA ILE A 94 -0.56 2.76 -8.00
C ILE A 94 -2.07 2.73 -8.24
N ALA A 95 -2.81 3.70 -7.73
CA ALA A 95 -4.27 3.66 -7.76
C ALA A 95 -4.83 3.98 -9.15
N THR A 96 -5.75 3.15 -9.60
CA THR A 96 -6.56 3.37 -10.80
C THR A 96 -7.95 3.88 -10.47
N HIS A 97 -8.39 3.62 -9.23
CA HIS A 97 -9.67 4.02 -8.69
C HIS A 97 -9.49 4.48 -7.26
N ILE A 98 -10.26 5.46 -6.83
CA ILE A 98 -10.22 5.99 -5.47
C ILE A 98 -11.59 5.82 -4.81
N LEU A 99 -11.59 5.31 -3.59
CA LEU A 99 -12.74 5.32 -2.71
C LEU A 99 -12.43 6.26 -1.55
N ALA A 100 -12.99 7.47 -1.60
CA ALA A 100 -12.64 8.54 -0.67
C ALA A 100 -13.69 8.70 0.42
N PHE A 101 -13.24 8.63 1.65
CA PHE A 101 -14.06 8.93 2.82
C PHE A 101 -13.90 10.41 3.15
N GLU A 102 -14.85 11.22 2.71
CA GLU A 102 -14.76 12.69 2.75
C GLU A 102 -15.36 13.33 4.00
N GLY A 103 -15.70 12.52 5.00
CA GLY A 103 -16.35 12.98 6.22
C GLY A 103 -17.88 12.96 6.13
N ASP A 104 -18.56 13.18 7.27
CA ASP A 104 -20.03 13.20 7.39
C ASP A 104 -20.72 11.98 6.73
N SER A 105 -20.11 10.81 6.86
CA SER A 105 -20.59 9.57 6.25
C SER A 105 -20.64 9.59 4.72
N LYS A 106 -19.97 10.55 4.10
CA LYS A 106 -19.91 10.68 2.65
C LYS A 106 -18.74 9.89 2.07
N VAL A 107 -19.04 9.01 1.14
CA VAL A 107 -18.06 8.21 0.41
C VAL A 107 -18.18 8.50 -1.08
N VAL A 108 -17.07 8.84 -1.72
CA VAL A 108 -17.01 9.14 -3.15
C VAL A 108 -16.17 8.10 -3.86
N TYR A 109 -16.74 7.48 -4.88
CA TYR A 109 -16.04 6.61 -5.80
C TYR A 109 -15.57 7.41 -7.01
N PHE A 110 -14.29 7.31 -7.34
CA PHE A 110 -13.68 8.04 -8.44
C PHE A 110 -12.81 7.10 -9.28
N GLU A 111 -12.99 7.13 -10.59
CA GLU A 111 -12.16 6.41 -11.54
C GLU A 111 -11.04 7.32 -12.04
N GLY A 112 -9.81 7.01 -11.68
CA GLY A 112 -8.63 7.78 -12.02
C GLY A 112 -7.55 7.71 -10.93
N SER A 113 -6.48 8.49 -11.11
CA SER A 113 -5.39 8.59 -10.15
C SER A 113 -5.77 9.45 -8.94
N TYR A 114 -4.94 9.41 -7.91
CA TYR A 114 -5.14 10.25 -6.74
C TYR A 114 -5.08 11.75 -7.07
N SER A 115 -4.15 12.17 -7.92
CA SER A 115 -4.05 13.57 -8.38
C SER A 115 -5.29 14.03 -9.13
N GLU A 116 -5.81 13.18 -10.00
CA GLU A 116 -7.05 13.46 -10.73
C GLU A 116 -8.25 13.55 -9.79
N TYR A 117 -8.30 12.70 -8.79
CA TYR A 117 -9.32 12.76 -7.73
C TYR A 117 -9.25 14.09 -6.96
N GLU A 118 -8.07 14.52 -6.54
CA GLU A 118 -7.90 15.80 -5.83
C GLU A 118 -8.34 16.98 -6.68
N GLU A 119 -8.01 16.99 -7.95
CA GLU A 119 -8.45 18.01 -8.88
C GLU A 119 -9.97 18.02 -9.04
N SER A 120 -10.59 16.87 -9.19
CA SER A 120 -12.05 16.71 -9.26
C SER A 120 -12.73 17.19 -7.97
N LYS A 121 -12.16 16.84 -6.82
CA LYS A 121 -12.66 17.31 -5.52
C LYS A 121 -12.58 18.82 -5.40
N ARG A 122 -11.48 19.42 -5.84
CA ARG A 122 -11.27 20.87 -5.82
C ARG A 122 -12.29 21.60 -6.69
N LYS A 123 -12.58 21.10 -7.88
CA LYS A 123 -13.61 21.63 -8.78
C LYS A 123 -15.02 21.50 -8.20
N ARG A 124 -15.31 20.38 -7.53
CA ARG A 124 -16.63 20.08 -6.97
C ARG A 124 -16.93 20.88 -5.71
N LEU A 125 -15.94 21.10 -4.83
CA LEU A 125 -16.09 21.76 -3.54
C LEU A 125 -15.62 23.22 -3.54
N GLY A 126 -15.09 23.71 -4.67
CA GLY A 126 -14.42 25.00 -4.76
C GLY A 126 -13.01 24.94 -4.15
N ASP A 127 -12.33 26.10 -4.11
CA ASP A 127 -10.98 26.19 -3.56
C ASP A 127 -11.04 26.09 -2.03
N VAL A 128 -11.15 24.84 -1.55
CA VAL A 128 -11.14 24.60 -0.12
C VAL A 128 -9.67 24.53 0.33
N THR A 129 -9.14 25.71 0.67
CA THR A 129 -7.96 25.76 1.54
C THR A 129 -8.28 24.92 2.77
N PRO A 130 -7.42 23.95 3.16
CA PRO A 130 -7.70 23.15 4.36
C PRO A 130 -7.88 24.09 5.54
N LYS A 131 -9.12 24.28 5.97
CA LYS A 131 -9.42 25.03 7.18
C LYS A 131 -8.82 24.23 8.33
N ARG A 132 -7.98 24.89 9.12
CA ARG A 132 -7.56 24.31 10.40
C ARG A 132 -8.80 23.82 11.12
N ILE A 133 -8.85 22.51 11.38
CA ILE A 133 -9.88 21.93 12.23
C ILE A 133 -9.70 22.58 13.60
N ARG A 134 -10.58 23.48 13.96
CA ARG A 134 -10.65 23.99 15.32
C ARG A 134 -11.39 22.95 16.15
N TYR A 135 -10.62 22.17 16.90
CA TYR A 135 -11.22 21.35 17.91
C TYR A 135 -11.93 22.24 18.93
N LYS A 136 -13.18 21.93 19.23
CA LYS A 136 -13.85 22.54 20.38
C LYS A 136 -12.99 22.27 21.60
N LYS A 137 -12.60 23.35 22.31
CA LYS A 137 -11.94 23.18 23.61
C LYS A 137 -12.85 22.32 24.48
N LEU A 138 -12.34 21.19 24.93
CA LEU A 138 -13.00 20.45 25.99
C LEU A 138 -13.04 21.37 27.19
N ILE A 139 -14.22 21.76 27.60
CA ILE A 139 -14.47 22.49 28.84
C ILE A 139 -14.34 21.46 29.95
N GLY A 140 -13.17 21.46 30.57
CA GLY A 140 -12.94 20.64 31.74
C GLY A 140 -12.47 21.53 32.84
#